data_2923659bb911dea879e3c5a9750fe4e2
#
_entry.id   2923659bb911dea879e3c5a9750fe4e2
#
_cell.length_a   1.000
_cell.length_b   1.000
_cell.length_c   1.000
_cell.angle_alpha   90.00
_cell.angle_beta   90.00
_cell.angle_gamma   90.00
#
_symmetry.space_group_name_H-M   'P 1'
#
loop_
_entity.id
_entity.type
_entity.pdbx_description
1 polymer ?
#
loop_
_entity_poly.entity_id
_entity_poly.type
_entity_poly.pdbx_seq_one_letter_code
_entity_poly.pdbx_strand_id
1 'polypeptide(L)'
;MDTSAATSLISIHAPEDVWFEINREGDACDVIVRMDDGTVYTATFVTMDYMRRQMELSYRVTQQMPDTPPVRYAVIDTTHIVVESLDKDGIEDTIDNLLALDVFESYFIRVTEDPRNETRTSDDGKRATREMAAVVISDVLVVQKQ
;
A
#
# COMPACT_ATOMS: atom_id res chain seq x y z
N MET A 1 -32.45 19.43 -1.90
CA MET A 1 -32.08 19.13 -1.73
C MET A 1 -31.66 18.07 -1.61
N ASP A 2 -31.49 17.78 -1.69
CA ASP A 2 -31.24 16.89 -1.46
C ASP A 2 -30.94 15.80 -2.01
N THR A 3 -31.45 15.63 -2.42
CA THR A 3 -31.38 14.48 -3.18
C THR A 3 -30.03 14.00 -3.46
N SER A 4 -29.17 14.79 -3.90
CA SER A 4 -27.83 14.38 -4.18
C SER A 4 -27.16 13.83 -2.96
N ALA A 5 -27.42 14.44 -1.86
CA ALA A 5 -26.85 13.97 -0.63
C ALA A 5 -27.29 12.55 -0.35
N ALA A 6 -28.56 12.29 -0.56
CA ALA A 6 -29.07 10.98 -0.33
C ALA A 6 -28.38 9.98 -1.23
N THR A 7 -28.17 10.35 -2.47
CA THR A 7 -27.52 9.48 -3.40
C THR A 7 -26.11 9.13 -2.95
N SER A 8 -25.42 10.13 -2.50
CA SER A 8 -24.05 9.89 -2.06
C SER A 8 -24.01 8.94 -0.90
N LEU A 9 -24.90 9.15 0.05
CA LEU A 9 -24.93 8.30 1.22
C LEU A 9 -25.15 6.86 0.86
N ILE A 10 -25.97 6.64 -0.15
CA ILE A 10 -26.30 5.28 -0.52
C ILE A 10 -25.10 4.56 -1.07
N SER A 11 -24.27 5.25 -1.81
CA SER A 11 -23.19 4.58 -2.51
C SER A 11 -21.92 4.43 -1.67
N ILE A 12 -21.86 5.04 -0.51
CA ILE A 12 -20.64 5.03 0.27
C ILE A 12 -20.66 3.89 1.26
N HIS A 13 -19.63 3.11 1.23
CA HIS A 13 -19.43 2.06 2.22
C HIS A 13 -18.41 2.54 3.24
N ALA A 14 -18.63 2.17 4.47
CA ALA A 14 -17.75 2.59 5.55
C ALA A 14 -16.72 1.50 5.81
N PRO A 15 -15.53 1.90 6.24
CA PRO A 15 -14.54 0.91 6.65
C PRO A 15 -15.02 0.19 7.90
N GLU A 16 -14.97 -1.11 7.86
CA GLU A 16 -15.33 -1.91 9.03
C GLU A 16 -14.10 -2.24 9.84
N ASP A 17 -13.03 -2.60 9.16
CA ASP A 17 -11.77 -2.94 9.80
C ASP A 17 -10.63 -2.33 9.01
N VAL A 18 -9.64 -1.83 9.73
CA VAL A 18 -8.43 -1.31 9.13
C VAL A 18 -7.25 -1.99 9.83
N TRP A 19 -6.44 -2.67 9.05
CA TRP A 19 -5.21 -3.27 9.56
C TRP A 19 -4.03 -2.58 8.92
N PHE A 20 -2.96 -2.46 9.67
CA PHE A 20 -1.75 -1.92 9.08
C PHE A 20 -0.55 -2.53 9.78
N GLU A 21 0.52 -2.66 9.02
CA GLU A 21 1.73 -3.27 9.50
C GLU A 21 2.89 -2.41 9.07
N ILE A 22 3.61 -1.86 10.03
CA ILE A 22 4.70 -0.94 9.76
C ILE A 22 5.98 -1.75 9.55
N ASN A 23 6.78 -1.36 8.57
CA ASN A 23 8.01 -2.04 8.29
C ASN A 23 9.03 -1.81 9.39
N ARG A 24 10.16 -2.50 9.29
CA ARG A 24 11.18 -2.42 10.32
C ARG A 24 11.74 -1.01 10.45
N GLU A 25 11.90 -0.32 9.34
CA GLU A 25 12.45 1.02 9.35
C GLU A 25 11.47 2.07 9.84
N GLY A 26 10.21 1.72 9.97
CA GLY A 26 9.23 2.66 10.47
C GLY A 26 8.81 3.71 9.45
N ASP A 27 9.09 3.52 8.19
CA ASP A 27 8.82 4.54 7.18
C ASP A 27 7.87 4.07 6.08
N ALA A 28 7.41 2.83 6.14
CA ALA A 28 6.43 2.31 5.19
C ALA A 28 5.48 1.38 5.93
N CYS A 29 4.26 1.31 5.42
CA CYS A 29 3.22 0.58 6.12
C CYS A 29 2.22 0.03 5.11
N ASP A 30 1.99 -1.26 5.15
CA ASP A 30 0.93 -1.86 4.35
C ASP A 30 -0.39 -1.69 5.08
N VAL A 31 -1.39 -1.20 4.36
CA VAL A 31 -2.68 -0.92 4.95
C VAL A 31 -3.73 -1.75 4.22
N ILE A 32 -4.55 -2.42 4.97
CA ILE A 32 -5.63 -3.24 4.46
C ILE A 32 -6.92 -2.75 5.06
N VAL A 33 -7.89 -2.46 4.21
CA VAL A 33 -9.17 -1.92 4.64
C VAL A 33 -10.27 -2.87 4.19
N ARG A 34 -11.07 -3.31 5.14
CA ARG A 34 -12.26 -4.07 4.81
C ARG A 34 -13.49 -3.19 5.01
N MET A 35 -14.32 -3.12 4.00
CA MET A 35 -15.51 -2.32 4.04
C MET A 35 -16.66 -3.10 4.66
N ASP A 36 -17.74 -2.39 4.96
CA ASP A 36 -18.89 -3.03 5.60
C ASP A 36 -19.59 -4.02 4.71
N ASP A 37 -19.34 -3.96 3.40
CA ASP A 37 -19.91 -4.95 2.48
C ASP A 37 -18.96 -6.13 2.23
N GLY A 38 -17.84 -6.18 2.95
CA GLY A 38 -16.89 -7.26 2.80
C GLY A 38 -15.82 -7.04 1.77
N THR A 39 -15.90 -5.98 1.02
CA THR A 39 -14.87 -5.67 0.02
C THR A 39 -13.59 -5.26 0.72
N VAL A 40 -12.46 -5.74 0.20
CA VAL A 40 -11.16 -5.50 0.81
C VAL A 40 -10.30 -4.70 -0.15
N TYR A 41 -9.62 -3.70 0.38
CA TYR A 41 -8.72 -2.85 -0.38
C TYR A 41 -7.37 -2.79 0.31
N THR A 42 -6.34 -2.51 -0.46
CA THR A 42 -5.00 -2.42 0.11
C THR A 42 -4.23 -1.28 -0.56
N ALA A 43 -3.32 -0.72 0.21
CA ALA A 43 -2.40 0.32 -0.29
C ALA A 43 -1.20 0.33 0.63
N THR A 44 -0.14 0.99 0.18
CA THR A 44 1.06 1.15 0.98
C THR A 44 1.22 2.62 1.34
N PHE A 45 1.32 2.91 2.61
CA PHE A 45 1.56 4.27 3.08
C PHE A 45 3.04 4.43 3.34
N VAL A 46 3.62 5.53 2.87
CA VAL A 46 5.05 5.77 3.01
C VAL A 46 5.26 7.21 3.47
N THR A 47 6.42 7.45 4.06
CA THR A 47 6.80 8.80 4.48
C THR A 47 7.87 9.34 3.57
N MET A 48 8.19 10.62 3.75
CA MET A 48 9.29 11.22 3.00
C MET A 48 10.62 10.55 3.35
N ASP A 49 10.74 10.06 4.57
CA ASP A 49 11.96 9.32 4.95
C ASP A 49 12.10 8.06 4.12
N TYR A 50 10.99 7.39 3.86
CA TYR A 50 11.01 6.23 2.98
C TYR A 50 11.53 6.63 1.60
N MET A 51 11.06 7.76 1.09
CA MET A 51 11.49 8.23 -0.21
C MET A 51 12.99 8.49 -0.23
N ARG A 52 13.50 9.15 0.79
CA ARG A 52 14.93 9.42 0.88
C ARG A 52 15.71 8.13 0.96
N ARG A 53 15.23 7.19 1.73
CA ARG A 53 15.93 5.92 1.87
C ARG A 53 15.97 5.18 0.55
N GLN A 54 14.87 5.21 -0.20
CA GLN A 54 14.84 4.56 -1.51
C GLN A 54 15.84 5.22 -2.46
N MET A 55 15.94 6.52 -2.41
CA MET A 55 16.90 7.23 -3.26
C MET A 55 18.33 6.86 -2.90
N GLU A 56 18.63 6.74 -1.62
CA GLU A 56 19.96 6.35 -1.21
C GLU A 56 20.28 4.92 -1.61
N LEU A 57 19.29 4.04 -1.54
CA LEU A 57 19.49 2.67 -1.97
C LEU A 57 19.79 2.62 -3.47
N SER A 58 19.04 3.35 -4.26
CA SER A 58 19.27 3.39 -5.69
C SER A 58 20.68 3.89 -6.00
N TYR A 59 21.09 4.90 -5.29
CA TYR A 59 22.42 5.46 -5.51
C TYR A 59 23.49 4.43 -5.19
N ARG A 60 23.38 3.76 -4.07
CA ARG A 60 24.36 2.76 -3.68
C ARG A 60 24.43 1.60 -4.65
N VAL A 61 23.27 1.14 -5.09
CA VAL A 61 23.23 0.04 -6.02
C VAL A 61 23.84 0.43 -7.36
N THR A 62 23.47 1.60 -7.87
CA THR A 62 23.97 2.00 -9.18
C THR A 62 25.45 2.36 -9.13
N GLN A 63 25.96 2.75 -7.98
CA GLN A 63 27.41 2.97 -7.83
C GLN A 63 28.20 1.68 -8.09
N GLN A 64 27.62 0.55 -7.80
CA GLN A 64 28.30 -0.72 -7.93
C GLN A 64 28.13 -1.33 -9.31
N MET A 65 27.35 -0.72 -10.16
CA MET A 65 27.11 -1.25 -11.50
C MET A 65 28.09 -0.60 -12.46
N PRO A 66 28.86 -1.43 -13.19
CA PRO A 66 30.00 -0.91 -13.94
C PRO A 66 29.62 0.04 -15.08
N ASP A 67 28.50 -0.19 -15.73
CA ASP A 67 28.19 0.61 -16.91
C ASP A 67 26.98 1.49 -16.71
N THR A 68 26.64 1.77 -15.47
CA THR A 68 25.46 2.53 -15.15
C THR A 68 25.84 3.73 -14.30
N PRO A 69 25.41 4.93 -14.64
CA PRO A 69 25.71 6.09 -13.82
C PRO A 69 24.98 6.00 -12.49
N PRO A 70 25.64 6.40 -11.41
CA PRO A 70 24.95 6.43 -10.11
C PRO A 70 23.88 7.49 -10.09
N VAL A 71 22.68 7.12 -9.69
CA VAL A 71 21.55 8.05 -9.67
C VAL A 71 20.73 7.82 -8.42
N ARG A 72 20.26 8.91 -7.84
CA ARG A 72 19.34 8.88 -6.72
C ARG A 72 17.92 9.02 -7.28
N TYR A 73 17.12 7.96 -7.09
CA TYR A 73 15.73 8.01 -7.53
C TYR A 73 14.92 7.06 -6.67
N ALA A 74 13.61 7.27 -6.67
CA ALA A 74 12.68 6.39 -6.00
C ALA A 74 11.54 6.12 -6.96
N VAL A 75 11.15 4.86 -7.06
CA VAL A 75 10.01 4.47 -7.89
C VAL A 75 8.84 4.24 -6.96
N ILE A 76 7.73 4.85 -7.27
CA ILE A 76 6.53 4.74 -6.47
C ILE A 76 5.44 4.12 -7.31
N ASP A 77 4.88 3.05 -6.76
CA ASP A 77 3.74 2.42 -7.42
C ASP A 77 2.49 3.25 -7.24
N THR A 78 1.50 2.97 -8.06
CA THR A 78 0.27 3.73 -8.03
C THR A 78 -0.49 3.61 -6.72
N THR A 79 -0.19 2.58 -5.95
CA THR A 79 -0.88 2.38 -4.68
C THR A 79 -0.10 2.89 -3.48
N HIS A 80 0.92 3.66 -3.72
CA HIS A 80 1.66 4.28 -2.63
C HIS A 80 1.03 5.63 -2.30
N ILE A 81 0.82 5.86 -1.01
CA ILE A 81 0.26 7.10 -0.52
C ILE A 81 1.28 7.69 0.43
N VAL A 82 1.72 8.92 0.15
CA VAL A 82 2.72 9.58 0.97
C VAL A 82 2.02 10.32 2.09
N VAL A 83 2.43 10.03 3.32
CA VAL A 83 1.86 10.66 4.49
C VAL A 83 2.97 11.25 5.34
N GLU A 84 2.59 12.13 6.23
CA GLU A 84 3.58 12.79 7.07
C GLU A 84 4.14 11.84 8.11
N SER A 85 3.29 11.01 8.68
CA SER A 85 3.73 10.04 9.68
C SER A 85 2.82 8.82 9.61
N LEU A 86 3.35 7.71 10.16
CA LEU A 86 2.63 6.44 10.13
C LEU A 86 2.06 6.15 11.51
N ASP A 87 1.05 6.88 11.91
CA ASP A 87 0.36 6.56 13.13
C ASP A 87 -1.08 6.17 12.80
N LYS A 88 -1.71 5.51 13.76
CA LYS A 88 -3.05 4.97 13.54
C LYS A 88 -4.03 6.06 13.14
N ASP A 89 -4.01 7.17 13.87
CA ASP A 89 -4.96 8.23 13.61
C ASP A 89 -4.74 8.85 12.23
N GLY A 90 -3.49 9.08 11.87
CA GLY A 90 -3.19 9.65 10.57
C GLY A 90 -3.60 8.73 9.44
N ILE A 91 -3.39 7.44 9.61
CA ILE A 91 -3.79 6.46 8.59
C ILE A 91 -5.30 6.46 8.44
N GLU A 92 -6.01 6.39 9.55
CA GLU A 92 -7.46 6.35 9.50
C GLU A 92 -8.04 7.66 8.97
N ASP A 93 -7.46 8.78 9.37
CA ASP A 93 -7.92 10.06 8.87
C ASP A 93 -7.69 10.19 7.36
N THR A 94 -6.59 9.66 6.88
CA THR A 94 -6.32 9.67 5.44
C THR A 94 -7.35 8.85 4.69
N ILE A 95 -7.66 7.68 5.21
CA ILE A 95 -8.69 6.84 4.60
C ILE A 95 -10.02 7.57 4.57
N ASP A 96 -10.40 8.18 5.68
CA ASP A 96 -11.66 8.90 5.76
C ASP A 96 -11.69 10.06 4.76
N ASN A 97 -10.58 10.75 4.62
CA ASN A 97 -10.48 11.84 3.67
C ASN A 97 -10.65 11.36 2.24
N LEU A 98 -10.00 10.26 1.90
CA LEU A 98 -10.10 9.73 0.54
C LEU A 98 -11.50 9.27 0.24
N LEU A 99 -12.18 8.72 1.24
CA LEU A 99 -13.57 8.31 1.07
C LEU A 99 -14.46 9.54 0.90
N ALA A 100 -14.24 10.56 1.70
CA ALA A 100 -15.04 11.77 1.63
C ALA A 100 -14.87 12.48 0.30
N LEU A 101 -13.68 12.41 -0.27
CA LEU A 101 -13.39 13.03 -1.57
C LEU A 101 -13.79 12.13 -2.74
N ASP A 102 -14.25 10.93 -2.45
CA ASP A 102 -14.69 9.98 -3.45
C ASP A 102 -13.57 9.57 -4.40
N VAL A 103 -12.36 9.45 -3.87
CA VAL A 103 -11.20 9.03 -4.65
C VAL A 103 -10.53 7.80 -4.05
N PHE A 104 -11.12 7.23 -3.02
CA PHE A 104 -10.52 6.10 -2.33
C PHE A 104 -10.21 4.95 -3.29
N GLU A 105 -11.14 4.63 -4.16
CA GLU A 105 -10.96 3.49 -5.05
C GLU A 105 -9.96 3.77 -6.16
N SER A 106 -9.57 5.01 -6.32
CA SER A 106 -8.54 5.36 -7.30
C SER A 106 -7.15 5.08 -6.75
N TYR A 107 -7.00 5.09 -5.44
CA TYR A 107 -5.69 4.98 -4.82
C TYR A 107 -5.48 3.72 -4.01
N PHE A 108 -6.53 2.98 -3.74
CA PHE A 108 -6.42 1.67 -3.12
C PHE A 108 -6.73 0.61 -4.15
N ILE A 109 -6.02 -0.50 -4.07
CA ILE A 109 -6.28 -1.63 -4.96
C ILE A 109 -7.30 -2.54 -4.30
N ARG A 110 -8.33 -2.87 -5.03
CA ARG A 110 -9.32 -3.80 -4.55
C ARG A 110 -8.79 -5.22 -4.69
N VAL A 111 -8.94 -5.98 -3.61
CA VAL A 111 -8.64 -7.40 -3.65
C VAL A 111 -9.85 -8.08 -4.26
N THR A 112 -9.70 -8.57 -5.47
CA THR A 112 -10.84 -8.98 -6.26
C THR A 112 -11.21 -10.44 -6.12
N GLU A 113 -10.42 -11.21 -5.41
CA GLU A 113 -10.68 -12.63 -5.36
C GLU A 113 -11.87 -12.96 -4.51
N ASP A 114 -12.63 -13.91 -4.98
CA ASP A 114 -13.76 -14.41 -4.23
C ASP A 114 -13.24 -15.13 -3.00
N PRO A 115 -13.66 -14.72 -1.81
CA PRO A 115 -13.20 -15.38 -0.58
C PRO A 115 -13.39 -16.87 -0.60
N ARG A 116 -14.42 -17.35 -1.27
CA ARG A 116 -14.65 -18.79 -1.33
C ARG A 116 -13.59 -19.49 -2.15
N ASN A 117 -13.17 -18.85 -3.21
CA ASN A 117 -12.10 -19.42 -4.01
C ASN A 117 -10.80 -19.44 -3.24
N GLU A 118 -10.56 -18.39 -2.50
CA GLU A 118 -9.36 -18.35 -1.70
C GLU A 118 -9.29 -19.49 -0.72
N THR A 119 -10.39 -19.73 -0.05
CA THR A 119 -10.37 -20.75 0.97
C THR A 119 -10.18 -22.13 0.39
N ARG A 120 -10.56 -22.33 -0.86
CA ARG A 120 -10.51 -23.68 -1.37
C ARG A 120 -9.22 -24.02 -2.06
N THR A 121 -8.84 -23.23 -2.99
CA THR A 121 -7.73 -23.67 -3.80
C THR A 121 -6.62 -22.72 -3.86
N SER A 122 -6.97 -21.49 -3.76
CA SER A 122 -5.99 -20.48 -4.03
C SER A 122 -5.25 -20.06 -2.81
N ASP A 123 -5.60 -20.65 -1.72
CA ASP A 123 -4.97 -20.24 -0.49
C ASP A 123 -3.45 -20.31 -0.63
N ASP A 124 -2.97 -21.46 -1.07
CA ASP A 124 -1.55 -21.61 -1.25
C ASP A 124 -1.02 -20.72 -2.35
N GLY A 125 -1.73 -20.68 -3.46
CA GLY A 125 -1.30 -19.87 -4.57
C GLY A 125 -1.29 -18.41 -4.24
N LYS A 126 -2.31 -17.97 -3.54
CA LYS A 126 -2.39 -16.59 -3.17
C LYS A 126 -1.30 -16.23 -2.18
N ARG A 127 -1.11 -17.08 -1.21
CA ARG A 127 -0.05 -16.88 -0.25
C ARG A 127 1.30 -16.84 -0.93
N ALA A 128 1.51 -17.74 -1.87
CA ALA A 128 2.75 -17.78 -2.60
C ALA A 128 2.96 -16.48 -3.37
N THR A 129 1.92 -15.96 -3.96
CA THR A 129 2.03 -14.70 -4.70
C THR A 129 2.43 -13.57 -3.78
N ARG A 130 1.80 -13.51 -2.62
CA ARG A 130 2.14 -12.47 -1.66
C ARG A 130 3.55 -12.65 -1.15
N GLU A 131 3.92 -13.88 -0.89
CA GLU A 131 5.25 -14.16 -0.42
C GLU A 131 6.29 -13.84 -1.48
N MET A 132 5.96 -14.09 -2.73
CA MET A 132 6.87 -13.76 -3.80
C MET A 132 7.10 -12.26 -3.87
N ALA A 133 6.05 -11.49 -3.74
CA ALA A 133 6.20 -10.05 -3.72
C ALA A 133 7.08 -9.62 -2.56
N ALA A 134 6.83 -10.19 -1.39
CA ALA A 134 7.63 -9.88 -0.22
C ALA A 134 9.07 -10.31 -0.41
N VAL A 135 9.27 -11.44 -1.02
CA VAL A 135 10.62 -11.95 -1.26
C VAL A 135 11.36 -11.03 -2.20
N VAL A 136 10.70 -10.57 -3.24
CA VAL A 136 11.34 -9.65 -4.16
C VAL A 136 11.83 -8.41 -3.44
N ILE A 137 10.98 -7.86 -2.59
CA ILE A 137 11.36 -6.70 -1.81
C ILE A 137 12.50 -7.04 -0.86
N SER A 138 12.41 -8.20 -0.24
CA SER A 138 13.44 -8.64 0.68
C SER A 138 14.75 -8.86 -0.03
N ASP A 139 14.70 -9.43 -1.22
CA ASP A 139 15.90 -9.67 -1.99
C ASP A 139 16.61 -8.37 -2.31
N VAL A 140 15.85 -7.36 -2.67
CA VAL A 140 16.44 -6.06 -2.92
C VAL A 140 17.14 -5.55 -1.68
N LEU A 141 16.51 -5.70 -0.54
CA LEU A 141 17.11 -5.27 0.71
C LEU A 141 18.35 -6.08 1.05
N VAL A 142 18.30 -7.37 0.79
CA VAL A 142 19.44 -8.22 1.07
C VAL A 142 20.61 -7.83 0.20
N VAL A 143 20.38 -7.56 -1.06
CA VAL A 143 21.42 -7.11 -1.95
C VAL A 143 22.05 -5.83 -1.42
N GLN A 144 21.24 -4.95 -0.89
CA GLN A 144 21.75 -3.72 -0.32
C GLN A 144 22.66 -3.97 0.86
N LYS A 145 22.34 -4.96 1.65
CA LYS A 145 23.15 -5.26 2.83
C LYS A 145 24.46 -5.91 2.49
N GLN A 146 24.52 -6.55 1.37
CA GLN A 146 25.74 -7.21 0.95
C GLN A 146 26.66 -6.21 0.30
#